data_1ff27fc7344a734fae94681f73ea3daf
#
_entry.id   1ff27fc7344a734fae94681f73ea3daf
#
_cell.length_a   1.000
_cell.length_b   1.000
_cell.length_c   1.000
_cell.angle_alpha   90.00
_cell.angle_beta   90.00
_cell.angle_gamma   90.00
#
_symmetry.space_group_name_H-M   'P 1'
#
loop_
_entity.id
_entity.type
_entity.pdbx_description
1 polymer ?
#
loop_
_entity_poly.entity_id
_entity_poly.type
_entity_poly.pdbx_seq_one_letter_code
_entity_poly.pdbx_strand_id
1 'polypeptide(L)'
;MPLRRLAQIAVVLGLVAAGVWVVRGKKWELLRKPVEVAVKAEPTIKPRSAADIIPLLQDPPKQMGLTIKEMLAGKVPKLNQLEVEAFLKNQGRSTTNLLAASRILKDLSFAREAAKADPKDPAAQLELVLRGETPEEKSAALAAFREAAPGNSLGDYLAAHQAFTAGDAGTAGLALVQSLDNPLYADFTQQIVAGSEQAYLAAGYEPTAAAAAAMFSFTYDHLQSARDVSDNLKQLQDEFIRTADFDAAEPTVIIGVTLGQRLQEQGPYLLDQLTGIVIEKKFLQQLDPLTQAGPGGQTAGERLDTLDARLLEIRTLAPAFGEKLAAADAATQSQYVAKLKAEGELAAMRWLMNGK
;
A
#
# COMPACT_ATOMS: atom_id res chain seq x y z
N MET A 1 7.93 -33.55 17.73
CA MET A 1 7.80 -32.79 16.46
C MET A 1 7.80 -33.77 15.28
N PRO A 2 6.87 -33.71 14.35
CA PRO A 2 6.84 -34.66 13.24
C PRO A 2 8.02 -34.41 12.28
N LEU A 3 8.69 -35.48 11.87
CA LEU A 3 9.85 -35.48 10.96
C LEU A 3 9.66 -34.61 9.69
N ARG A 4 8.44 -34.45 9.21
CA ARG A 4 8.11 -33.56 8.07
C ARG A 4 8.43 -32.08 8.32
N ARG A 5 8.27 -31.56 9.55
CA ARG A 5 8.62 -30.17 9.87
C ARG A 5 10.12 -29.97 9.93
N LEU A 6 10.88 -30.96 10.40
CA LEU A 6 12.34 -30.90 10.40
C LEU A 6 12.91 -30.93 8.97
N ALA A 7 12.32 -31.72 8.07
CA ALA A 7 12.73 -31.75 6.67
C ALA A 7 12.40 -30.43 5.94
N GLN A 8 11.26 -29.80 6.23
CA GLN A 8 10.91 -28.49 5.68
C GLN A 8 11.85 -27.38 6.19
N ILE A 9 12.21 -27.42 7.46
CA ILE A 9 13.19 -26.49 8.04
C ILE A 9 14.56 -26.70 7.39
N ALA A 10 15.00 -27.92 7.16
CA ALA A 10 16.27 -28.22 6.51
C ALA A 10 16.33 -27.75 5.03
N VAL A 11 15.21 -27.80 4.30
CA VAL A 11 15.10 -27.26 2.93
C VAL A 11 15.14 -25.72 2.94
N VAL A 12 14.47 -25.09 3.90
CA VAL A 12 14.53 -23.62 4.09
C VAL A 12 15.96 -23.21 4.45
N LEU A 13 16.63 -23.94 5.34
CA LEU A 13 18.03 -23.69 5.70
C LEU A 13 18.98 -23.83 4.50
N GLY A 14 18.78 -24.82 3.64
CA GLY A 14 19.56 -25.01 2.42
C GLY A 14 19.34 -23.92 1.36
N LEU A 15 18.11 -23.47 1.20
CA LEU A 15 17.74 -22.43 0.24
C LEU A 15 18.10 -21.02 0.74
N VAL A 16 17.95 -20.76 2.04
CA VAL A 16 18.40 -19.51 2.67
C VAL A 16 19.92 -19.43 2.66
N ALA A 17 20.66 -20.53 2.93
CA ALA A 17 22.09 -20.56 2.81
C ALA A 17 22.60 -20.33 1.36
N ALA A 18 21.89 -20.84 0.34
CA ALA A 18 22.17 -20.53 -1.06
C ALA A 18 21.84 -19.07 -1.40
N GLY A 19 20.71 -18.53 -0.90
CA GLY A 19 20.35 -17.12 -1.02
C GLY A 19 21.31 -16.18 -0.31
N VAL A 20 21.81 -16.56 0.87
CA VAL A 20 22.82 -15.82 1.63
C VAL A 20 24.14 -15.69 0.85
N TRP A 21 24.51 -16.71 0.06
CA TRP A 21 25.71 -16.60 -0.79
C TRP A 21 25.57 -15.54 -1.89
N VAL A 22 24.38 -15.40 -2.46
CA VAL A 22 24.04 -14.34 -3.43
C VAL A 22 23.95 -12.98 -2.74
N VAL A 23 23.36 -12.92 -1.53
CA VAL A 23 23.19 -11.67 -0.75
C VAL A 23 24.52 -11.21 -0.11
N ARG A 24 25.41 -12.12 0.32
CA ARG A 24 26.77 -11.76 0.78
C ARG A 24 27.61 -11.02 -0.26
N GLY A 25 27.36 -11.26 -1.55
CA GLY A 25 28.00 -10.50 -2.65
C GLY A 25 27.45 -9.10 -2.83
N LYS A 26 26.19 -8.87 -2.48
CA LYS A 26 25.48 -7.58 -2.64
C LYS A 26 25.38 -6.76 -1.36
N LYS A 27 26.02 -7.18 -0.23
CA LYS A 27 26.15 -6.48 1.07
C LYS A 27 25.15 -5.34 1.29
N TRP A 28 24.91 -4.95 2.51
CA TRP A 28 24.24 -3.75 3.04
C TRP A 28 24.23 -2.49 2.13
N GLU A 29 24.86 -2.52 0.95
CA GLU A 29 24.79 -1.49 -0.07
C GLU A 29 23.36 -1.23 -0.57
N LEU A 30 22.48 -2.26 -0.51
CA LEU A 30 21.06 -2.08 -0.88
C LEU A 30 20.33 -1.15 0.11
N LEU A 31 20.72 -1.17 1.38
CA LEU A 31 20.16 -0.25 2.39
C LEU A 31 20.82 1.15 2.35
N ARG A 32 21.92 1.31 1.61
CA ARG A 32 22.66 2.58 1.52
C ARG A 32 22.30 3.43 0.32
N LYS A 33 21.69 2.87 -0.70
CA LYS A 33 21.28 3.64 -1.87
C LYS A 33 19.88 4.18 -1.65
N PRO A 34 19.67 5.51 -1.68
CA PRO A 34 18.33 6.02 -1.89
C PRO A 34 17.83 5.37 -3.19
N VAL A 35 16.63 4.80 -3.14
CA VAL A 35 15.97 4.25 -4.32
C VAL A 35 15.68 5.44 -5.23
N GLU A 36 16.58 5.74 -6.17
CA GLU A 36 16.23 6.60 -7.31
C GLU A 36 15.24 5.79 -8.15
N VAL A 37 13.98 5.86 -7.75
CA VAL A 37 12.88 5.40 -8.57
C VAL A 37 12.81 6.37 -9.73
N ALA A 38 13.38 5.97 -10.87
CA ALA A 38 13.02 6.59 -12.14
C ALA A 38 11.54 6.27 -12.35
N VAL A 39 10.68 7.14 -11.82
CA VAL A 39 9.26 7.15 -12.10
C VAL A 39 9.15 7.36 -13.60
N LYS A 40 9.01 6.27 -14.37
CA LYS A 40 8.48 6.39 -15.71
C LYS A 40 7.14 7.09 -15.53
N ALA A 41 7.05 8.31 -16.06
CA ALA A 41 5.83 9.09 -16.04
C ALA A 41 4.68 8.16 -16.47
N GLU A 42 3.74 7.93 -15.56
CA GLU A 42 2.46 7.32 -15.90
C GLU A 42 1.90 8.07 -17.11
N PRO A 43 1.18 7.38 -18.01
CA PRO A 43 0.52 8.07 -19.11
C PRO A 43 -0.34 9.16 -18.48
N THR A 44 0.04 10.40 -18.71
CA THR A 44 -0.64 11.58 -18.19
C THR A 44 -2.03 11.54 -18.81
N ILE A 45 -3.02 11.06 -18.07
CA ILE A 45 -4.42 11.29 -18.38
C ILE A 45 -4.53 12.82 -18.31
N LYS A 46 -4.57 13.46 -19.49
CA LYS A 46 -4.77 14.91 -19.54
C LYS A 46 -6.01 15.22 -18.73
N PRO A 47 -5.91 16.00 -17.64
CA PRO A 47 -7.10 16.41 -16.92
C PRO A 47 -8.00 17.10 -17.96
N ARG A 48 -9.22 16.58 -18.12
CA ARG A 48 -10.23 17.28 -18.91
C ARG A 48 -10.38 18.67 -18.31
N SER A 49 -10.40 19.68 -19.15
CA SER A 49 -10.57 21.05 -18.69
C SER A 49 -11.92 21.15 -17.97
N ALA A 50 -12.01 22.06 -16.99
CA ALA A 50 -13.28 22.36 -16.33
C ALA A 50 -14.40 22.68 -17.36
N ALA A 51 -14.05 23.19 -18.53
CA ALA A 51 -14.95 23.46 -19.63
C ALA A 51 -15.58 22.20 -20.25
N ASP A 52 -14.90 21.02 -20.17
CA ASP A 52 -15.41 19.75 -20.70
C ASP A 52 -16.40 19.07 -19.73
N ILE A 53 -16.40 19.52 -18.46
CA ILE A 53 -17.26 18.97 -17.39
C ILE A 53 -18.56 19.76 -17.25
N ILE A 54 -18.58 21.04 -17.64
CA ILE A 54 -19.72 21.97 -17.49
C ILE A 54 -21.01 21.49 -18.18
N PRO A 55 -21.04 20.80 -19.35
CA PRO A 55 -22.26 20.32 -19.95
C PRO A 55 -22.95 19.17 -19.20
N LEU A 56 -22.27 18.54 -18.25
CA LEU A 56 -22.81 17.40 -17.46
C LEU A 56 -23.51 17.84 -16.16
N LEU A 57 -23.39 19.11 -15.79
CA LEU A 57 -23.98 19.71 -14.58
C LEU A 57 -25.32 20.41 -14.92
N GLN A 58 -26.30 19.67 -15.47
CA GLN A 58 -27.64 20.24 -15.71
C GLN A 58 -28.52 20.29 -14.45
N ASP A 59 -28.17 19.55 -13.41
CA ASP A 59 -28.81 19.68 -12.11
C ASP A 59 -27.86 20.37 -11.11
N PRO A 60 -28.36 21.24 -10.21
CA PRO A 60 -27.52 21.80 -9.18
C PRO A 60 -26.90 20.66 -8.37
N PRO A 61 -25.61 20.76 -7.97
CA PRO A 61 -24.95 19.72 -7.22
C PRO A 61 -25.82 19.35 -6.01
N LYS A 62 -26.05 18.03 -5.85
CA LYS A 62 -26.72 17.55 -4.65
C LYS A 62 -25.93 18.09 -3.47
N GLN A 63 -26.45 19.07 -2.76
CA GLN A 63 -25.97 19.45 -1.44
C GLN A 63 -26.22 18.26 -0.49
N MET A 64 -25.49 17.19 -0.70
CA MET A 64 -25.47 16.04 0.18
C MET A 64 -24.61 16.44 1.37
N GLY A 65 -25.27 16.91 2.43
CA GLY A 65 -24.75 17.64 3.56
C GLY A 65 -23.81 16.88 4.51
N LEU A 66 -22.99 15.94 4.00
CA LEU A 66 -21.91 15.36 4.81
C LEU A 66 -20.68 16.26 4.70
N THR A 67 -20.40 16.92 5.78
CA THR A 67 -19.19 17.71 5.96
C THR A 67 -17.96 16.80 6.10
N ILE A 68 -16.77 17.30 5.80
CA ILE A 68 -15.51 16.60 6.09
C ILE A 68 -15.45 16.15 7.56
N LYS A 69 -15.97 16.95 8.48
CA LYS A 69 -16.08 16.60 9.91
C LYS A 69 -16.87 15.31 10.16
N GLU A 70 -17.99 15.14 9.46
CA GLU A 70 -18.81 13.94 9.59
C GLU A 70 -18.13 12.73 8.94
N MET A 71 -17.41 12.94 7.82
CA MET A 71 -16.63 11.89 7.16
C MET A 71 -15.46 11.44 8.05
N LEU A 72 -14.75 12.37 8.69
CA LEU A 72 -13.73 12.07 9.70
C LEU A 72 -14.31 11.31 10.90
N ALA A 73 -15.58 11.55 11.24
CA ALA A 73 -16.29 10.78 12.26
C ALA A 73 -16.84 9.43 11.76
N GLY A 74 -16.45 8.99 10.54
CA GLY A 74 -16.81 7.69 9.97
C GLY A 74 -18.15 7.66 9.21
N LYS A 75 -18.80 8.80 9.01
CA LYS A 75 -20.03 8.88 8.20
C LYS A 75 -19.66 9.14 6.74
N VAL A 76 -19.20 8.08 6.03
CA VAL A 76 -18.87 8.20 4.61
C VAL A 76 -20.14 8.02 3.77
N PRO A 77 -20.42 8.92 2.77
CA PRO A 77 -21.55 8.75 1.89
C PRO A 77 -21.39 7.49 1.05
N LYS A 78 -22.50 6.81 0.78
CA LYS A 78 -22.48 5.59 -0.04
C LYS A 78 -23.22 5.86 -1.34
N LEU A 79 -22.58 5.55 -2.46
CA LEU A 79 -23.26 5.48 -3.73
C LEU A 79 -24.03 4.16 -3.82
N ASN A 80 -25.24 4.23 -4.35
CA ASN A 80 -26.05 3.03 -4.65
C ASN A 80 -25.71 2.47 -6.05
N GLN A 81 -26.24 1.29 -6.35
CA GLN A 81 -25.99 0.61 -7.62
C GLN A 81 -26.41 1.46 -8.84
N LEU A 82 -27.53 2.18 -8.76
CA LEU A 82 -28.02 3.00 -9.89
C LEU A 82 -27.07 4.17 -10.19
N GLU A 83 -26.52 4.81 -9.15
CA GLU A 83 -25.56 5.91 -9.30
C GLU A 83 -24.25 5.41 -9.90
N VAL A 84 -23.75 4.25 -9.45
CA VAL A 84 -22.53 3.64 -9.98
C VAL A 84 -22.71 3.16 -11.43
N GLU A 85 -23.85 2.54 -11.77
CA GLU A 85 -24.12 2.13 -13.15
C GLU A 85 -24.31 3.36 -14.07
N ALA A 86 -24.93 4.44 -13.60
CA ALA A 86 -24.99 5.70 -14.34
C ALA A 86 -23.59 6.28 -14.59
N PHE A 87 -22.72 6.26 -13.60
CA PHE A 87 -21.31 6.65 -13.72
C PHE A 87 -20.61 5.82 -14.81
N LEU A 88 -20.69 4.49 -14.73
CA LEU A 88 -20.06 3.59 -15.69
C LEU A 88 -20.60 3.75 -17.12
N LYS A 89 -21.91 4.02 -17.24
CA LYS A 89 -22.54 4.30 -18.55
C LYS A 89 -22.04 5.61 -19.16
N ASN A 90 -21.87 6.65 -18.35
CA ASN A 90 -21.52 7.99 -18.84
C ASN A 90 -20.01 8.19 -19.02
N GLN A 91 -19.17 7.61 -18.14
CA GLN A 91 -17.72 7.77 -18.15
C GLN A 91 -16.99 6.57 -18.78
N GLY A 92 -17.70 5.51 -19.14
CA GLY A 92 -17.16 4.29 -19.71
C GLY A 92 -16.71 3.28 -18.65
N ARG A 93 -16.60 2.04 -19.07
CA ARG A 93 -16.20 0.87 -18.26
C ARG A 93 -14.68 0.63 -18.38
N SER A 94 -13.87 1.67 -18.11
CA SER A 94 -12.43 1.50 -18.03
C SER A 94 -12.05 0.66 -16.80
N THR A 95 -10.86 0.04 -16.78
CA THR A 95 -10.36 -0.71 -15.62
C THR A 95 -10.47 0.10 -14.34
N THR A 96 -9.99 1.35 -14.33
CA THR A 96 -10.05 2.24 -13.17
C THR A 96 -11.50 2.46 -12.68
N ASN A 97 -12.44 2.70 -13.60
CA ASN A 97 -13.84 2.91 -13.25
C ASN A 97 -14.50 1.65 -12.70
N LEU A 98 -14.18 0.49 -13.27
CA LEU A 98 -14.66 -0.81 -12.79
C LEU A 98 -14.10 -1.15 -11.41
N LEU A 99 -12.81 -0.86 -11.15
CA LEU A 99 -12.20 -1.06 -9.84
C LEU A 99 -12.82 -0.14 -8.79
N ALA A 100 -13.09 1.12 -9.14
CA ALA A 100 -13.83 2.05 -8.29
C ALA A 100 -15.25 1.52 -7.97
N ALA A 101 -15.98 1.03 -8.96
CA ALA A 101 -17.29 0.42 -8.78
C ALA A 101 -17.23 -0.81 -7.85
N SER A 102 -16.21 -1.67 -8.04
CA SER A 102 -15.98 -2.84 -7.18
C SER A 102 -15.79 -2.45 -5.71
N ARG A 103 -15.06 -1.38 -5.44
CA ARG A 103 -14.80 -0.90 -4.07
C ARG A 103 -16.01 -0.20 -3.45
N ILE A 104 -16.69 0.65 -4.20
CA ILE A 104 -17.85 1.40 -3.73
C ILE A 104 -19.01 0.47 -3.38
N LEU A 105 -19.34 -0.48 -4.29
CA LEU A 105 -20.44 -1.43 -4.10
C LEU A 105 -20.04 -2.68 -3.29
N LYS A 106 -18.76 -2.88 -3.04
CA LYS A 106 -18.19 -4.11 -2.45
C LYS A 106 -18.55 -5.36 -3.27
N ASP A 107 -18.67 -5.20 -4.59
CA ASP A 107 -19.00 -6.25 -5.54
C ASP A 107 -17.80 -6.59 -6.41
N LEU A 108 -17.24 -7.77 -6.19
CA LEU A 108 -16.03 -8.23 -6.88
C LEU A 108 -16.27 -8.56 -8.36
N SER A 109 -17.52 -8.65 -8.81
CA SER A 109 -17.85 -8.90 -10.22
C SER A 109 -17.27 -7.82 -11.14
N PHE A 110 -17.24 -6.56 -10.70
CA PHE A 110 -16.62 -5.46 -11.44
C PHE A 110 -15.10 -5.59 -11.56
N ALA A 111 -14.42 -6.06 -10.51
CA ALA A 111 -12.98 -6.33 -10.58
C ALA A 111 -12.68 -7.51 -11.52
N ARG A 112 -13.51 -8.55 -11.53
CA ARG A 112 -13.42 -9.66 -12.48
C ARG A 112 -13.64 -9.18 -13.91
N GLU A 113 -14.60 -8.27 -14.12
CA GLU A 113 -14.83 -7.64 -15.44
C GLU A 113 -13.60 -6.83 -15.87
N ALA A 114 -13.01 -6.03 -14.97
CA ALA A 114 -11.80 -5.26 -15.24
C ALA A 114 -10.63 -6.16 -15.67
N ALA A 115 -10.33 -7.20 -14.88
CA ALA A 115 -9.27 -8.17 -15.19
C ALA A 115 -9.50 -8.96 -16.48
N LYS A 116 -10.78 -9.20 -16.85
CA LYS A 116 -11.13 -9.83 -18.12
C LYS A 116 -10.96 -8.88 -19.30
N ALA A 117 -11.31 -7.60 -19.14
CA ALA A 117 -11.18 -6.57 -20.17
C ALA A 117 -9.73 -6.23 -20.46
N ASP A 118 -8.89 -6.14 -19.43
CA ASP A 118 -7.44 -5.94 -19.53
C ASP A 118 -6.69 -6.89 -18.59
N PRO A 119 -6.34 -8.09 -19.04
CA PRO A 119 -5.59 -9.05 -18.23
C PRO A 119 -4.20 -8.58 -17.81
N LYS A 120 -3.65 -7.54 -18.47
CA LYS A 120 -2.34 -6.97 -18.17
C LYS A 120 -2.40 -5.74 -17.27
N ASP A 121 -3.57 -5.29 -16.85
CA ASP A 121 -3.69 -4.22 -15.88
C ASP A 121 -3.33 -4.75 -14.48
N PRO A 122 -2.22 -4.29 -13.87
CA PRO A 122 -1.77 -4.82 -12.59
C PRO A 122 -2.71 -4.46 -11.44
N ALA A 123 -3.42 -3.33 -11.49
CA ALA A 123 -4.36 -2.94 -10.45
C ALA A 123 -5.57 -3.88 -10.39
N ALA A 124 -6.08 -4.32 -11.57
CA ALA A 124 -7.17 -5.28 -11.64
C ALA A 124 -6.77 -6.65 -11.08
N GLN A 125 -5.56 -7.10 -11.41
CA GLN A 125 -5.04 -8.36 -10.88
C GLN A 125 -4.81 -8.27 -9.38
N LEU A 126 -4.21 -7.17 -8.88
CA LEU A 126 -3.99 -6.96 -7.45
C LEU A 126 -5.31 -6.99 -6.66
N GLU A 127 -6.37 -6.39 -7.20
CA GLU A 127 -7.68 -6.39 -6.54
C GLU A 127 -8.20 -7.82 -6.33
N LEU A 128 -8.01 -8.71 -7.32
CA LEU A 128 -8.39 -10.12 -7.22
C LEU A 128 -7.46 -10.90 -6.28
N VAL A 129 -6.16 -10.58 -6.23
CA VAL A 129 -5.24 -11.18 -5.23
C VAL A 129 -5.69 -10.89 -3.82
N LEU A 130 -6.06 -9.62 -3.54
CA LEU A 130 -6.40 -9.18 -2.20
C LEU A 130 -7.80 -9.64 -1.77
N ARG A 131 -8.78 -9.62 -2.68
CA ARG A 131 -10.20 -9.79 -2.37
C ARG A 131 -10.87 -10.98 -3.02
N GLY A 132 -10.17 -11.75 -3.86
CA GLY A 132 -10.69 -12.97 -4.49
C GLY A 132 -11.30 -13.93 -3.47
N GLU A 133 -12.32 -14.67 -3.87
CA GLU A 133 -13.11 -15.49 -2.97
C GLU A 133 -12.50 -16.87 -2.75
N THR A 134 -11.73 -17.37 -3.73
CA THR A 134 -11.11 -18.70 -3.63
C THR A 134 -9.58 -18.62 -3.68
N PRO A 135 -8.87 -19.57 -3.07
CA PRO A 135 -7.41 -19.65 -3.17
C PRO A 135 -6.92 -19.76 -4.61
N GLU A 136 -7.67 -20.46 -5.47
CA GLU A 136 -7.33 -20.66 -6.89
C GLU A 136 -7.42 -19.33 -7.63
N GLU A 137 -8.49 -18.53 -7.42
CA GLU A 137 -8.65 -17.20 -8.00
C GLU A 137 -7.50 -16.28 -7.57
N LYS A 138 -7.19 -16.23 -6.27
CA LYS A 138 -6.10 -15.44 -5.73
C LYS A 138 -4.75 -15.84 -6.31
N SER A 139 -4.49 -17.14 -6.44
CA SER A 139 -3.23 -17.65 -6.98
C SER A 139 -3.07 -17.34 -8.46
N ALA A 140 -4.13 -17.51 -9.27
CA ALA A 140 -4.13 -17.16 -10.69
C ALA A 140 -3.93 -15.64 -10.89
N ALA A 141 -4.64 -14.82 -10.10
CA ALA A 141 -4.49 -13.38 -10.13
C ALA A 141 -3.09 -12.92 -9.71
N LEU A 142 -2.47 -13.58 -8.71
CA LEU A 142 -1.10 -13.26 -8.29
C LEU A 142 -0.08 -13.57 -9.39
N ALA A 143 -0.23 -14.68 -10.10
CA ALA A 143 0.62 -14.99 -11.24
C ALA A 143 0.50 -13.92 -12.33
N ALA A 144 -0.73 -13.51 -12.68
CA ALA A 144 -1.00 -12.46 -13.65
C ALA A 144 -0.48 -11.08 -13.18
N PHE A 145 -0.62 -10.75 -11.89
CA PHE A 145 -0.08 -9.52 -11.31
C PHE A 145 1.45 -9.44 -11.43
N ARG A 146 2.15 -10.53 -11.11
CA ARG A 146 3.62 -10.59 -11.23
C ARG A 146 4.10 -10.51 -12.67
N GLU A 147 3.33 -11.01 -13.62
CA GLU A 147 3.60 -10.86 -15.06
C GLU A 147 3.34 -9.42 -15.53
N ALA A 148 2.26 -8.78 -15.06
CA ALA A 148 1.90 -7.41 -15.43
C ALA A 148 2.79 -6.34 -14.80
N ALA A 149 3.35 -6.62 -13.62
CA ALA A 149 4.22 -5.71 -12.85
C ALA A 149 5.49 -6.42 -12.34
N PRO A 150 6.40 -6.88 -13.22
CA PRO A 150 7.50 -7.77 -12.85
C PRO A 150 8.55 -7.15 -11.91
N GLY A 151 8.60 -5.83 -11.79
CA GLY A 151 9.52 -5.13 -10.87
C GLY A 151 8.87 -4.73 -9.54
N ASN A 152 7.62 -5.14 -9.29
CA ASN A 152 6.87 -4.74 -8.10
C ASN A 152 7.00 -5.79 -7.00
N SER A 153 7.75 -5.45 -5.96
CA SER A 153 7.98 -6.33 -4.79
C SER A 153 6.71 -6.70 -4.02
N LEU A 154 5.62 -5.93 -4.16
CA LEU A 154 4.35 -6.29 -3.54
C LEU A 154 3.89 -7.69 -4.01
N GLY A 155 4.13 -8.03 -5.29
CA GLY A 155 3.84 -9.37 -5.82
C GLY A 155 4.62 -10.48 -5.10
N ASP A 156 5.86 -10.21 -4.70
CA ASP A 156 6.67 -11.18 -3.98
C ASP A 156 6.23 -11.30 -2.50
N TYR A 157 5.89 -10.18 -1.85
CA TYR A 157 5.32 -10.23 -0.50
C TYR A 157 3.97 -10.95 -0.46
N LEU A 158 3.11 -10.75 -1.47
CA LEU A 158 1.83 -11.47 -1.57
C LEU A 158 2.04 -12.97 -1.87
N ALA A 159 3.05 -13.33 -2.68
CA ALA A 159 3.43 -14.72 -2.89
C ALA A 159 3.91 -15.37 -1.59
N ALA A 160 4.74 -14.68 -0.83
CA ALA A 160 5.18 -15.15 0.49
C ALA A 160 4.01 -15.30 1.46
N HIS A 161 3.07 -14.36 1.49
CA HIS A 161 1.85 -14.43 2.31
C HIS A 161 1.00 -15.67 1.97
N GLN A 162 0.76 -15.94 0.67
CA GLN A 162 0.03 -17.13 0.25
C GLN A 162 0.76 -18.42 0.64
N ALA A 163 2.08 -18.47 0.45
CA ALA A 163 2.90 -19.62 0.80
C ALA A 163 2.91 -19.89 2.32
N PHE A 164 3.04 -18.84 3.15
CA PHE A 164 2.90 -18.99 4.61
C PHE A 164 1.52 -19.51 5.01
N THR A 165 0.47 -18.98 4.39
CA THR A 165 -0.91 -19.43 4.64
C THR A 165 -1.09 -20.92 4.28
N ALA A 166 -0.41 -21.38 3.22
CA ALA A 166 -0.38 -22.78 2.82
C ALA A 166 0.57 -23.66 3.67
N GLY A 167 1.32 -23.08 4.62
CA GLY A 167 2.32 -23.75 5.43
C GLY A 167 3.61 -24.11 4.68
N ASP A 168 3.85 -23.50 3.51
CA ASP A 168 5.07 -23.67 2.71
C ASP A 168 6.07 -22.55 2.97
N ALA A 169 6.82 -22.69 4.07
CA ALA A 169 7.83 -21.72 4.45
C ALA A 169 9.00 -21.64 3.44
N GLY A 170 9.26 -22.73 2.68
CA GLY A 170 10.30 -22.76 1.66
C GLY A 170 9.98 -21.83 0.49
N THR A 171 8.80 -21.97 -0.10
CA THR A 171 8.33 -21.07 -1.17
C THR A 171 8.20 -19.63 -0.67
N ALA A 172 7.74 -19.43 0.58
CA ALA A 172 7.67 -18.11 1.18
C ALA A 172 9.05 -17.44 1.26
N GLY A 173 10.07 -18.18 1.73
CA GLY A 173 11.45 -17.69 1.82
C GLY A 173 12.03 -17.27 0.47
N LEU A 174 11.80 -18.07 -0.59
CA LEU A 174 12.23 -17.74 -1.95
C LEU A 174 11.59 -16.44 -2.46
N ALA A 175 10.28 -16.28 -2.27
CA ALA A 175 9.58 -15.07 -2.67
C ALA A 175 10.09 -13.84 -1.89
N LEU A 176 10.34 -13.97 -0.59
CA LEU A 176 10.90 -12.89 0.24
C LEU A 176 12.30 -12.47 -0.21
N VAL A 177 13.17 -13.42 -0.56
CA VAL A 177 14.50 -13.11 -1.12
C VAL A 177 14.35 -12.39 -2.45
N GLN A 178 13.47 -12.84 -3.33
CA GLN A 178 13.22 -12.20 -4.62
C GLN A 178 12.70 -10.77 -4.46
N SER A 179 11.93 -10.48 -3.40
CA SER A 179 11.45 -9.12 -3.13
C SER A 179 12.59 -8.11 -3.00
N LEU A 180 13.78 -8.50 -2.56
CA LEU A 180 14.93 -7.61 -2.42
C LEU A 180 15.45 -7.10 -3.76
N ASP A 181 15.32 -7.89 -4.82
CA ASP A 181 15.74 -7.53 -6.19
C ASP A 181 14.73 -6.61 -6.90
N ASN A 182 13.50 -6.51 -6.39
CA ASN A 182 12.42 -5.70 -6.95
C ASN A 182 12.25 -4.40 -6.14
N PRO A 183 12.79 -3.25 -6.58
CA PRO A 183 12.82 -2.02 -5.77
C PRO A 183 11.47 -1.30 -5.68
N LEU A 184 10.57 -1.50 -6.66
CA LEU A 184 9.28 -0.85 -6.70
C LEU A 184 8.31 -1.50 -5.69
N TYR A 185 7.51 -0.69 -5.02
CA TYR A 185 6.35 -1.10 -4.24
C TYR A 185 5.16 -0.24 -4.66
N ALA A 186 4.27 -0.79 -5.48
CA ALA A 186 3.10 -0.08 -5.98
C ALA A 186 1.83 -0.88 -5.67
N ASP A 187 0.93 -0.28 -4.91
CA ASP A 187 -0.33 -0.86 -4.46
C ASP A 187 -1.55 -0.37 -5.27
N PHE A 188 -1.36 0.56 -6.20
CA PHE A 188 -2.38 1.15 -7.06
C PHE A 188 -3.56 1.81 -6.33
N THR A 189 -3.44 2.05 -5.02
CA THR A 189 -4.49 2.68 -4.20
C THR A 189 -4.89 4.04 -4.75
N GLN A 190 -3.92 4.88 -5.15
CA GLN A 190 -4.21 6.21 -5.70
C GLN A 190 -5.06 6.14 -6.97
N GLN A 191 -4.81 5.16 -7.85
CA GLN A 191 -5.58 4.96 -9.07
C GLN A 191 -7.05 4.62 -8.76
N ILE A 192 -7.27 3.71 -7.80
CA ILE A 192 -8.62 3.29 -7.41
C ILE A 192 -9.37 4.41 -6.69
N VAL A 193 -8.68 5.15 -5.81
CA VAL A 193 -9.24 6.32 -5.12
C VAL A 193 -9.61 7.41 -6.11
N ALA A 194 -8.77 7.68 -7.13
CA ALA A 194 -9.09 8.64 -8.19
C ALA A 194 -10.32 8.23 -8.99
N GLY A 195 -10.46 6.95 -9.34
CA GLY A 195 -11.68 6.43 -9.99
C GLY A 195 -12.93 6.57 -9.11
N SER A 196 -12.78 6.29 -7.81
CA SER A 196 -13.87 6.46 -6.84
C SER A 196 -14.30 7.92 -6.71
N GLU A 197 -13.35 8.85 -6.69
CA GLU A 197 -13.64 10.30 -6.69
C GLU A 197 -14.46 10.69 -7.93
N GLN A 198 -14.12 10.17 -9.12
CA GLN A 198 -14.89 10.44 -10.34
C GLN A 198 -16.32 9.91 -10.23
N ALA A 199 -16.53 8.76 -9.57
CA ALA A 199 -17.87 8.24 -9.33
C ALA A 199 -18.69 9.16 -8.40
N TYR A 200 -18.09 9.67 -7.33
CA TYR A 200 -18.76 10.64 -6.44
C TYR A 200 -19.06 11.96 -7.16
N LEU A 201 -18.12 12.47 -7.98
CA LEU A 201 -18.34 13.66 -8.80
C LEU A 201 -19.51 13.44 -9.78
N ALA A 202 -19.57 12.30 -10.45
CA ALA A 202 -20.67 11.95 -11.36
C ALA A 202 -22.02 11.83 -10.65
N ALA A 203 -22.03 11.48 -9.37
CA ALA A 203 -23.22 11.47 -8.53
C ALA A 203 -23.61 12.87 -7.98
N GLY A 204 -22.86 13.93 -8.32
CA GLY A 204 -23.17 15.32 -7.99
C GLY A 204 -22.60 15.81 -6.66
N TYR A 205 -21.56 15.14 -6.12
CA TYR A 205 -20.85 15.65 -4.96
C TYR A 205 -19.89 16.77 -5.34
N GLU A 206 -19.71 17.75 -4.45
CA GLU A 206 -18.70 18.78 -4.59
C GLU A 206 -17.29 18.15 -4.63
N PRO A 207 -16.31 18.72 -5.36
CA PRO A 207 -15.00 18.10 -5.59
C PRO A 207 -14.27 17.71 -4.30
N THR A 208 -14.28 18.57 -3.28
CA THR A 208 -13.62 18.29 -2.01
C THR A 208 -14.32 17.17 -1.23
N ALA A 209 -15.66 17.15 -1.26
CA ALA A 209 -16.44 16.09 -0.64
C ALA A 209 -16.29 14.76 -1.37
N ALA A 210 -16.22 14.77 -2.71
CA ALA A 210 -15.97 13.60 -3.53
C ALA A 210 -14.62 12.96 -3.24
N ALA A 211 -13.56 13.77 -3.18
CA ALA A 211 -12.21 13.31 -2.85
C ALA A 211 -12.15 12.74 -1.44
N ALA A 212 -12.75 13.42 -0.45
CA ALA A 212 -12.79 12.94 0.93
C ALA A 212 -13.58 11.62 1.03
N ALA A 213 -14.75 11.52 0.37
CA ALA A 213 -15.55 10.30 0.36
C ALA A 213 -14.79 9.11 -0.25
N ALA A 214 -14.08 9.33 -1.36
CA ALA A 214 -13.27 8.30 -2.02
C ALA A 214 -12.17 7.79 -1.10
N MET A 215 -11.45 8.70 -0.42
CA MET A 215 -10.36 8.33 0.50
C MET A 215 -10.85 7.61 1.74
N PHE A 216 -11.87 8.14 2.42
CA PHE A 216 -12.36 7.55 3.67
C PHE A 216 -13.17 6.26 3.47
N SER A 217 -13.61 5.95 2.25
CA SER A 217 -14.26 4.67 1.93
C SER A 217 -13.28 3.56 1.57
N PHE A 218 -12.01 3.88 1.31
CA PHE A 218 -11.03 2.90 0.87
C PHE A 218 -10.54 2.01 2.01
N THR A 219 -10.36 0.71 1.73
CA THR A 219 -9.77 -0.28 2.64
C THR A 219 -8.38 -0.66 2.17
N TYR A 220 -7.43 -0.72 3.10
CA TYR A 220 -6.00 -0.97 2.82
C TYR A 220 -5.68 -2.45 3.01
N ASP A 221 -6.29 -3.32 2.19
CA ASP A 221 -6.20 -4.78 2.34
C ASP A 221 -4.75 -5.28 2.18
N HIS A 222 -3.92 -4.63 1.35
CA HIS A 222 -2.50 -4.94 1.17
C HIS A 222 -1.69 -4.76 2.47
N LEU A 223 -2.06 -3.81 3.35
CA LEU A 223 -1.36 -3.59 4.61
C LEU A 223 -1.58 -4.74 5.61
N GLN A 224 -2.73 -5.40 5.56
CA GLN A 224 -2.93 -6.60 6.36
C GLN A 224 -1.98 -7.70 5.90
N SER A 225 -1.87 -7.95 4.59
CA SER A 225 -0.92 -8.93 4.05
C SER A 225 0.53 -8.59 4.42
N ALA A 226 0.92 -7.30 4.36
CA ALA A 226 2.25 -6.86 4.78
C ALA A 226 2.53 -7.12 6.28
N ARG A 227 1.53 -6.91 7.15
CA ARG A 227 1.64 -7.24 8.60
C ARG A 227 1.79 -8.73 8.81
N ASP A 228 0.96 -9.55 8.14
CA ASP A 228 1.00 -11.01 8.26
C ASP A 228 2.36 -11.56 7.78
N VAL A 229 2.90 -11.05 6.68
CA VAL A 229 4.26 -11.37 6.22
C VAL A 229 5.30 -10.99 7.26
N SER A 230 5.21 -9.78 7.83
CA SER A 230 6.12 -9.32 8.88
C SER A 230 6.06 -10.20 10.13
N ASP A 231 4.87 -10.65 10.53
CA ASP A 231 4.70 -11.51 11.70
C ASP A 231 5.27 -12.92 11.46
N ASN A 232 5.02 -13.51 10.29
CA ASN A 232 5.61 -14.79 9.90
C ASN A 232 7.13 -14.71 9.78
N LEU A 233 7.65 -13.61 9.19
CA LEU A 233 9.08 -13.38 9.06
C LEU A 233 9.76 -13.24 10.43
N LYS A 234 9.08 -12.57 11.39
CA LYS A 234 9.57 -12.47 12.77
C LYS A 234 9.59 -13.84 13.47
N GLN A 235 8.57 -14.67 13.25
CA GLN A 235 8.55 -16.04 13.79
C GLN A 235 9.71 -16.88 13.24
N LEU A 236 10.01 -16.78 11.93
CA LEU A 236 11.18 -17.43 11.32
C LEU A 236 12.50 -16.93 11.94
N GLN A 237 12.64 -15.63 12.13
CA GLN A 237 13.81 -15.04 12.77
C GLN A 237 14.01 -15.60 14.19
N ASP A 238 12.94 -15.61 14.99
CA ASP A 238 12.99 -16.12 16.37
C ASP A 238 13.38 -17.60 16.42
N GLU A 239 12.92 -18.40 15.45
CA GLU A 239 13.30 -19.81 15.33
C GLU A 239 14.78 -19.94 14.97
N PHE A 240 15.31 -19.16 14.03
CA PHE A 240 16.73 -19.17 13.69
C PHE A 240 17.63 -18.74 14.86
N ILE A 241 17.23 -17.71 15.60
CA ILE A 241 17.95 -17.29 16.80
C ILE A 241 17.92 -18.40 17.85
N ARG A 242 16.78 -19.04 18.09
CA ARG A 242 16.62 -20.13 19.06
C ARG A 242 17.47 -21.35 18.72
N THR A 243 17.70 -21.60 17.42
CA THR A 243 18.57 -22.70 16.94
C THR A 243 20.03 -22.28 16.76
N ALA A 244 20.39 -21.06 17.14
CA ALA A 244 21.70 -20.44 16.94
C ALA A 244 22.16 -20.38 15.47
N ASP A 245 21.20 -20.33 14.53
CA ASP A 245 21.45 -20.14 13.10
C ASP A 245 21.40 -18.65 12.75
N PHE A 246 22.43 -17.93 13.14
CA PHE A 246 22.51 -16.48 12.94
C PHE A 246 22.67 -16.11 11.46
N ASP A 247 23.27 -16.98 10.65
CA ASP A 247 23.43 -16.78 9.21
C ASP A 247 22.05 -16.78 8.49
N ALA A 248 21.09 -17.57 8.96
CA ALA A 248 19.73 -17.58 8.45
C ALA A 248 18.86 -16.47 9.04
N ALA A 249 19.17 -15.98 10.24
CA ALA A 249 18.44 -14.89 10.88
C ALA A 249 18.69 -13.53 10.21
N GLU A 250 19.92 -13.26 9.74
CA GLU A 250 20.30 -11.96 9.15
C GLU A 250 19.42 -11.56 7.94
N PRO A 251 19.18 -12.42 6.91
CA PRO A 251 18.31 -12.07 5.80
C PRO A 251 16.89 -11.71 6.21
N THR A 252 16.34 -12.31 7.26
CA THR A 252 14.99 -12.00 7.73
C THR A 252 14.89 -10.56 8.24
N VAL A 253 15.94 -10.06 8.89
CA VAL A 253 16.01 -8.66 9.33
C VAL A 253 16.07 -7.73 8.13
N ILE A 254 16.92 -8.01 7.15
CA ILE A 254 17.07 -7.18 5.93
C ILE A 254 15.74 -7.07 5.19
N ILE A 255 15.05 -8.20 5.00
CA ILE A 255 13.73 -8.23 4.33
C ILE A 255 12.70 -7.41 5.11
N GLY A 256 12.63 -7.59 6.43
CA GLY A 256 11.68 -6.88 7.28
C GLY A 256 11.92 -5.36 7.32
N VAL A 257 13.18 -4.95 7.45
CA VAL A 257 13.57 -3.52 7.36
C VAL A 257 13.23 -2.95 5.99
N THR A 258 13.55 -3.67 4.90
CA THR A 258 13.28 -3.24 3.53
C THR A 258 11.77 -3.10 3.26
N LEU A 259 10.94 -4.04 3.72
CA LEU A 259 9.49 -3.93 3.62
C LEU A 259 8.97 -2.68 4.33
N GLY A 260 9.44 -2.45 5.58
CA GLY A 260 9.06 -1.27 6.35
C GLY A 260 9.45 0.04 5.67
N GLN A 261 10.64 0.13 5.09
CA GLN A 261 11.12 1.31 4.35
C GLN A 261 10.30 1.57 3.09
N ARG A 262 10.01 0.54 2.30
CA ARG A 262 9.19 0.67 1.07
C ARG A 262 7.79 1.21 1.36
N LEU A 263 7.13 0.70 2.39
CA LEU A 263 5.83 1.22 2.82
C LEU A 263 5.90 2.70 3.22
N GLN A 264 6.98 3.12 3.87
CA GLN A 264 7.15 4.52 4.27
C GLN A 264 7.48 5.46 3.11
N GLU A 265 8.26 5.00 2.14
CA GLU A 265 8.79 5.82 1.05
C GLU A 265 7.87 5.85 -0.17
N GLN A 266 7.16 4.75 -0.44
CA GLN A 266 6.36 4.58 -1.64
C GLN A 266 4.86 4.52 -1.37
N GLY A 267 4.44 4.32 -0.12
CA GLY A 267 3.05 4.41 0.29
C GLY A 267 2.58 5.87 0.40
N PRO A 268 1.50 6.26 -0.30
CA PRO A 268 1.06 7.65 -0.36
C PRO A 268 0.32 8.12 0.89
N TYR A 269 -0.21 7.19 1.68
CA TYR A 269 -1.07 7.48 2.81
C TYR A 269 -0.36 7.32 4.17
N LEU A 270 -0.87 8.02 5.16
CA LEU A 270 -0.33 7.97 6.52
C LEU A 270 -0.36 6.55 7.10
N LEU A 271 -1.36 5.76 6.73
CA LEU A 271 -1.49 4.39 7.22
C LEU A 271 -0.38 3.47 6.66
N ASP A 272 0.04 3.67 5.40
CA ASP A 272 1.20 2.97 4.82
C ASP A 272 2.47 3.30 5.61
N GLN A 273 2.69 4.60 5.85
CA GLN A 273 3.85 5.08 6.59
C GLN A 273 3.87 4.55 8.02
N LEU A 274 2.75 4.61 8.74
CA LEU A 274 2.66 4.08 10.11
C LEU A 274 2.90 2.55 10.15
N THR A 275 2.32 1.82 9.19
CA THR A 275 2.55 0.37 9.08
C THR A 275 4.01 0.07 8.79
N GLY A 276 4.61 0.81 7.87
CA GLY A 276 6.03 0.69 7.53
C GLY A 276 6.95 0.98 8.73
N ILE A 277 6.67 2.04 9.50
CA ILE A 277 7.44 2.36 10.72
C ILE A 277 7.36 1.21 11.73
N VAL A 278 6.17 0.67 11.97
CA VAL A 278 5.98 -0.43 12.94
C VAL A 278 6.74 -1.68 12.49
N ILE A 279 6.67 -2.02 11.20
CA ILE A 279 7.40 -3.17 10.63
C ILE A 279 8.90 -2.94 10.73
N GLU A 280 9.43 -1.81 10.26
CA GLU A 280 10.86 -1.53 10.30
C GLU A 280 11.41 -1.57 11.73
N LYS A 281 10.73 -0.94 12.70
CA LYS A 281 11.13 -0.97 14.11
C LYS A 281 11.18 -2.37 14.67
N LYS A 282 10.22 -3.24 14.35
CA LYS A 282 10.17 -4.64 14.81
C LYS A 282 11.46 -5.39 14.51
N PHE A 283 12.09 -5.13 13.36
CA PHE A 283 13.33 -5.80 12.94
C PHE A 283 14.59 -5.05 13.40
N LEU A 284 14.60 -3.72 13.37
CA LEU A 284 15.74 -2.94 13.86
C LEU A 284 16.03 -3.16 15.34
N GLN A 285 15.01 -3.36 16.17
CA GLN A 285 15.15 -3.64 17.61
C GLN A 285 15.86 -4.96 17.92
N GLN A 286 16.09 -5.82 16.93
CA GLN A 286 16.83 -7.08 17.07
C GLN A 286 18.32 -6.93 16.74
N LEU A 287 18.73 -5.77 16.23
CA LEU A 287 20.12 -5.49 15.88
C LEU A 287 20.86 -4.82 17.01
N ASP A 288 22.19 -5.00 17.03
CA ASP A 288 23.05 -4.12 17.82
C ASP A 288 22.82 -2.67 17.36
N PRO A 289 22.60 -1.71 18.28
CA PRO A 289 22.35 -0.31 17.95
C PRO A 289 23.38 0.34 17.03
N LEU A 290 24.62 -0.17 17.01
CA LEU A 290 25.71 0.32 16.17
C LEU A 290 25.74 -0.32 14.77
N THR A 291 24.90 -1.33 14.51
CA THR A 291 24.79 -1.96 13.19
C THR A 291 24.24 -0.97 12.17
N GLN A 292 24.91 -0.82 11.03
CA GLN A 292 24.41 0.01 9.92
C GLN A 292 23.22 -0.66 9.24
N ALA A 293 22.03 -0.11 9.41
CA ALA A 293 20.78 -0.69 8.92
C ALA A 293 19.78 0.34 8.40
N GLY A 294 20.08 1.63 8.48
CA GLY A 294 19.20 2.72 8.03
C GLY A 294 19.64 3.34 6.70
N PRO A 295 18.76 4.13 6.05
CA PRO A 295 19.09 4.93 4.88
C PRO A 295 20.27 5.87 5.14
N GLY A 296 21.10 6.08 4.12
CA GLY A 296 22.25 6.99 4.24
C GLY A 296 23.36 6.52 5.19
N GLY A 297 23.35 5.23 5.60
CA GLY A 297 24.35 4.68 6.51
C GLY A 297 24.06 4.90 8.01
N GLN A 298 22.83 5.28 8.35
CA GLN A 298 22.40 5.35 9.74
C GLN A 298 22.56 4.00 10.44
N THR A 299 22.97 4.06 11.71
CA THR A 299 22.96 2.88 12.58
C THR A 299 21.50 2.50 12.93
N ALA A 300 21.30 1.28 13.42
CA ALA A 300 19.98 0.81 13.88
C ALA A 300 19.44 1.71 15.01
N GLY A 301 20.30 2.14 15.94
CA GLY A 301 19.94 3.07 17.01
C GLY A 301 19.48 4.43 16.47
N GLU A 302 20.29 5.08 15.62
CA GLU A 302 19.96 6.37 15.00
C GLU A 302 18.66 6.28 14.15
N ARG A 303 18.46 5.16 13.48
CA ARG A 303 17.23 4.93 12.70
C ARG A 303 16.01 4.76 13.61
N LEU A 304 16.11 4.01 14.70
CA LEU A 304 15.06 3.88 15.70
C LEU A 304 14.65 5.22 16.28
N ASP A 305 15.62 6.07 16.65
CA ASP A 305 15.37 7.43 17.13
C ASP A 305 14.63 8.28 16.10
N THR A 306 15.02 8.19 14.83
CA THR A 306 14.36 8.87 13.71
C THR A 306 12.90 8.42 13.54
N LEU A 307 12.65 7.12 13.64
CA LEU A 307 11.31 6.56 13.53
C LEU A 307 10.43 6.93 14.72
N ASP A 308 11.00 6.98 15.93
CA ASP A 308 10.28 7.42 17.12
C ASP A 308 9.93 8.90 17.09
N ALA A 309 10.84 9.75 16.62
CA ALA A 309 10.56 11.16 16.40
C ALA A 309 9.42 11.35 15.38
N ARG A 310 9.41 10.57 14.30
CA ARG A 310 8.33 10.61 13.29
C ARG A 310 6.98 10.14 13.85
N LEU A 311 6.96 9.08 14.64
CA LEU A 311 5.75 8.62 15.33
C LEU A 311 5.22 9.66 16.31
N LEU A 312 6.11 10.31 17.07
CA LEU A 312 5.74 11.38 17.99
C LEU A 312 5.12 12.58 17.25
N GLU A 313 5.75 12.97 16.13
CA GLU A 313 5.20 14.01 15.25
C GLU A 313 3.77 13.69 14.80
N ILE A 314 3.55 12.48 14.24
CA ILE A 314 2.24 12.05 13.76
C ILE A 314 1.22 12.04 14.90
N ARG A 315 1.58 11.50 16.07
CA ARG A 315 0.71 11.50 17.26
C ARG A 315 0.36 12.89 17.75
N THR A 316 1.25 13.85 17.56
CA THR A 316 1.02 15.25 17.95
C THR A 316 0.13 15.96 16.93
N LEU A 317 0.32 15.71 15.64
CA LEU A 317 -0.46 16.34 14.57
C LEU A 317 -1.89 15.80 14.46
N ALA A 318 -2.07 14.47 14.57
CA ALA A 318 -3.33 13.80 14.25
C ALA A 318 -4.55 14.30 15.04
N PRO A 319 -4.51 14.55 16.36
CA PRO A 319 -5.68 15.03 17.11
C PRO A 319 -6.16 16.41 16.65
N ALA A 320 -5.23 17.35 16.47
CA ALA A 320 -5.56 18.73 16.08
C ALA A 320 -5.87 18.87 14.58
N PHE A 321 -5.34 17.97 13.75
CA PHE A 321 -5.54 17.96 12.31
C PHE A 321 -7.03 17.85 11.93
N GLY A 322 -7.74 16.87 12.48
CA GLY A 322 -9.15 16.65 12.16
C GLY A 322 -10.03 17.86 12.47
N GLU A 323 -9.80 18.50 13.61
CA GLU A 323 -10.50 19.71 14.00
C GLU A 323 -10.17 20.89 13.07
N LYS A 324 -8.89 21.07 12.75
CA LYS A 324 -8.43 22.16 11.88
C LYS A 324 -8.94 22.00 10.45
N LEU A 325 -8.92 20.78 9.90
CA LEU A 325 -9.46 20.49 8.57
C LEU A 325 -10.99 20.71 8.52
N ALA A 326 -11.69 20.29 9.57
CA ALA A 326 -13.14 20.48 9.66
C ALA A 326 -13.56 21.94 9.81
N ALA A 327 -12.72 22.78 10.42
CA ALA A 327 -12.97 24.21 10.61
C ALA A 327 -12.46 25.07 9.42
N ALA A 328 -11.67 24.50 8.53
CA ALA A 328 -11.12 25.22 7.39
C ALA A 328 -12.21 25.59 6.38
N ASP A 329 -12.00 26.71 5.66
CA ASP A 329 -12.86 27.09 4.54
C ASP A 329 -12.71 26.14 3.34
N ALA A 330 -13.65 26.19 2.40
CA ALA A 330 -13.67 25.32 1.22
C ALA A 330 -12.39 25.46 0.36
N ALA A 331 -11.79 26.65 0.28
CA ALA A 331 -10.56 26.86 -0.48
C ALA A 331 -9.37 26.14 0.18
N THR A 332 -9.23 26.26 1.49
CA THR A 332 -8.21 25.56 2.29
C THR A 332 -8.39 24.05 2.23
N GLN A 333 -9.62 23.56 2.33
CA GLN A 333 -9.93 22.12 2.21
C GLN A 333 -9.56 21.60 0.81
N SER A 334 -9.86 22.34 -0.24
CA SER A 334 -9.49 21.99 -1.62
C SER A 334 -7.97 21.98 -1.81
N GLN A 335 -7.24 22.95 -1.25
CA GLN A 335 -5.78 22.97 -1.28
C GLN A 335 -5.17 21.79 -0.52
N TYR A 336 -5.75 21.42 0.63
CA TYR A 336 -5.32 20.22 1.36
C TYR A 336 -5.44 18.97 0.50
N VAL A 337 -6.58 18.77 -0.18
CA VAL A 337 -6.78 17.60 -1.07
C VAL A 337 -5.79 17.62 -2.22
N ALA A 338 -5.54 18.80 -2.85
CA ALA A 338 -4.56 18.91 -3.92
C ALA A 338 -3.15 18.55 -3.44
N LYS A 339 -2.76 19.04 -2.26
CA LYS A 339 -1.45 18.77 -1.67
C LYS A 339 -1.28 17.31 -1.26
N LEU A 340 -2.34 16.69 -0.72
CA LEU A 340 -2.34 15.27 -0.41
C LEU A 340 -2.09 14.40 -1.64
N LYS A 341 -2.75 14.71 -2.77
CA LYS A 341 -2.53 14.00 -4.04
C LYS A 341 -1.12 14.19 -4.61
N ALA A 342 -0.53 15.38 -4.42
CA ALA A 342 0.77 15.72 -4.98
C ALA A 342 1.94 15.28 -4.11
N GLU A 343 1.82 15.37 -2.78
CA GLU A 343 2.95 15.25 -1.85
C GLU A 343 2.73 14.18 -0.76
N GLY A 344 1.56 13.53 -0.76
CA GLY A 344 1.17 12.55 0.25
C GLY A 344 0.54 13.17 1.50
N GLU A 345 -0.06 12.30 2.33
CA GLU A 345 -0.93 12.71 3.43
C GLU A 345 -0.18 13.46 4.54
N LEU A 346 0.99 12.99 4.96
CA LEU A 346 1.76 13.65 6.03
C LEU A 346 2.23 15.05 5.64
N ALA A 347 2.64 15.25 4.38
CA ALA A 347 3.03 16.56 3.88
C ALA A 347 1.84 17.53 3.85
N ALA A 348 0.67 17.05 3.42
CA ALA A 348 -0.57 17.84 3.44
C ALA A 348 -1.01 18.21 4.87
N MET A 349 -0.88 17.26 5.82
CA MET A 349 -1.15 17.53 7.25
C MET A 349 -0.22 18.59 7.81
N ARG A 350 1.09 18.48 7.57
CA ARG A 350 2.08 19.49 8.01
C ARG A 350 1.75 20.86 7.46
N TRP A 351 1.44 20.93 6.16
CA TRP A 351 1.05 22.20 5.52
C TRP A 351 -0.18 22.81 6.20
N LEU A 352 -1.24 22.02 6.40
CA LEU A 352 -2.45 22.51 7.05
C LEU A 352 -2.17 22.98 8.48
N MET A 353 -1.38 22.24 9.24
CA MET A 353 -1.08 22.56 10.65
C MET A 353 -0.21 23.79 10.81
N ASN A 354 0.74 24.04 9.91
CA ASN A 354 1.67 25.16 9.96
C ASN A 354 1.14 26.46 9.31
N GLY A 355 0.01 26.38 8.62
CA GLY A 355 -0.62 27.57 8.01
C GLY A 355 0.16 28.18 6.83
N LYS A 356 0.99 27.38 6.12
CA LYS A 356 1.77 27.84 4.97
C LYS A 356 1.52 26.94 3.77
#